data_bdee9a78995ffb1f1d32dd16990149cb
#
_entry.id   bdee9a78995ffb1f1d32dd16990149cb
#
_cell.length_a   1.000
_cell.length_b   1.000
_cell.length_c   1.000
_cell.angle_alpha   90.00
_cell.angle_beta   90.00
_cell.angle_gamma   90.00
#
_symmetry.space_group_name_H-M   'P 1'
#
loop_
_entity.id
_entity.type
_entity.pdbx_description
1 polymer ?
#
loop_
_entity_poly.entity_id
_entity_poly.type
_entity_poly.pdbx_seq_one_letter_code
_entity_poly.pdbx_strand_id
1 'polypeptide(L)'
;MQNFSADLLEFEPLRELVGRYVGSPLGRAELEKLAPHTDRAVLESALSDVAEAIAYLGASRQPQAAARGSAIRLRFNSIPDVSTALTILRIEGAMLEPKQILELARLIEEAGEVRAALNLAAEKYPRLAAQMAATADPRPILRDLRGKVLADGSVADDASVALNRLRRDIERQQRQIQTSLERFVKAHRDDGTLQEEFITLRNDRFVVPVVAGQQRKVETR
;
A
#
# COMPACT_ATOMS: atom_id res chain seq x y z
N MET A 1 -24.87 -28.20 -18.48
CA MET A 1 -26.30 -27.94 -18.20
C MET A 1 -26.55 -26.87 -17.14
N GLN A 2 -25.51 -26.19 -16.60
CA GLN A 2 -25.65 -25.19 -15.51
C GLN A 2 -25.94 -23.73 -15.98
N ASN A 3 -25.70 -23.39 -17.25
CA ASN A 3 -25.84 -22.00 -17.73
C ASN A 3 -27.29 -21.58 -18.03
N PHE A 4 -28.17 -22.50 -18.39
CA PHE A 4 -29.53 -22.16 -18.80
C PHE A 4 -30.39 -21.53 -17.68
N SER A 5 -30.15 -21.90 -16.43
CA SER A 5 -30.93 -21.38 -15.29
C SER A 5 -30.48 -19.99 -14.88
N ALA A 6 -29.21 -19.64 -15.03
CA ALA A 6 -28.67 -18.34 -14.67
C ALA A 6 -29.17 -17.23 -15.61
N ASP A 7 -29.24 -17.53 -16.93
CA ASP A 7 -29.72 -16.59 -17.93
C ASP A 7 -31.22 -16.32 -17.76
N LEU A 8 -32.02 -17.40 -17.49
CA LEU A 8 -33.46 -17.28 -17.24
C LEU A 8 -33.79 -16.48 -15.96
N LEU A 9 -32.90 -16.51 -14.96
CA LEU A 9 -33.08 -15.81 -13.72
C LEU A 9 -32.50 -14.38 -13.76
N GLU A 10 -32.01 -13.94 -14.92
CA GLU A 10 -31.37 -12.63 -15.10
C GLU A 10 -30.25 -12.39 -14.03
N PHE A 11 -29.47 -13.43 -13.72
CA PHE A 11 -28.50 -13.41 -12.63
C PHE A 11 -27.39 -12.37 -12.88
N GLU A 12 -26.92 -12.21 -14.13
CA GLU A 12 -25.91 -11.21 -14.49
C GLU A 12 -26.38 -9.78 -14.25
N PRO A 13 -27.59 -9.36 -14.71
CA PRO A 13 -28.14 -8.06 -14.39
C PRO A 13 -28.29 -7.81 -12.88
N LEU A 14 -28.67 -8.84 -12.12
CA LEU A 14 -28.73 -8.76 -10.65
C LEU A 14 -27.34 -8.54 -10.03
N ARG A 15 -26.33 -9.28 -10.50
CA ARG A 15 -24.95 -9.15 -10.04
C ARG A 15 -24.39 -7.76 -10.34
N GLU A 16 -24.66 -7.19 -11.51
CA GLU A 16 -24.31 -5.83 -11.89
C GLU A 16 -24.97 -4.80 -10.97
N LEU A 17 -26.26 -4.99 -10.66
CA LEU A 17 -26.99 -4.12 -9.75
C LEU A 17 -26.36 -4.12 -8.36
N VAL A 18 -26.03 -5.29 -7.81
CA VAL A 18 -25.32 -5.43 -6.53
C VAL A 18 -23.94 -4.77 -6.60
N GLY A 19 -23.24 -4.87 -7.73
CA GLY A 19 -21.93 -4.27 -7.97
C GLY A 19 -21.89 -2.74 -7.76
N ARG A 20 -23.01 -2.05 -7.91
CA ARG A 20 -23.12 -0.59 -7.65
C ARG A 20 -22.95 -0.23 -6.17
N TYR A 21 -23.16 -1.18 -5.27
CA TYR A 21 -23.03 -1.01 -3.83
C TYR A 21 -21.71 -1.52 -3.29
N VAL A 22 -20.88 -2.17 -4.13
CA VAL A 22 -19.57 -2.68 -3.73
C VAL A 22 -18.53 -1.57 -3.83
N GLY A 23 -17.98 -1.15 -2.68
CA GLY A 23 -17.08 -0.01 -2.57
C GLY A 23 -15.60 -0.35 -2.72
N SER A 24 -15.19 -1.63 -2.80
CA SER A 24 -13.79 -2.01 -2.89
C SER A 24 -13.49 -2.88 -4.12
N PRO A 25 -12.27 -2.78 -4.70
CA PRO A 25 -11.84 -3.66 -5.82
C PRO A 25 -11.87 -5.15 -5.44
N LEU A 26 -11.42 -5.50 -4.23
CA LEU A 26 -11.46 -6.88 -3.74
C LEU A 26 -12.88 -7.40 -3.58
N GLY A 27 -13.80 -6.57 -3.07
CA GLY A 27 -15.22 -6.94 -2.99
C GLY A 27 -15.85 -7.15 -4.37
N ARG A 28 -15.44 -6.37 -5.37
CA ARG A 28 -15.88 -6.56 -6.74
C ARG A 28 -15.38 -7.88 -7.33
N ALA A 29 -14.11 -8.22 -7.10
CA ALA A 29 -13.56 -9.51 -7.51
C ALA A 29 -14.27 -10.71 -6.84
N GLU A 30 -14.71 -10.57 -5.59
CA GLU A 30 -15.51 -11.60 -4.92
C GLU A 30 -16.94 -11.69 -5.50
N LEU A 31 -17.56 -10.55 -5.82
CA LEU A 31 -18.88 -10.53 -6.46
C LEU A 31 -18.86 -11.20 -7.82
N GLU A 32 -17.79 -11.07 -8.61
CA GLU A 32 -17.62 -11.73 -9.91
C GLU A 32 -17.57 -13.25 -9.80
N LYS A 33 -17.11 -13.79 -8.67
CA LYS A 33 -17.08 -15.24 -8.40
C LYS A 33 -18.44 -15.79 -7.96
N LEU A 34 -19.40 -14.92 -7.63
CA LEU A 34 -20.70 -15.34 -7.15
C LEU A 34 -21.45 -16.05 -8.25
N ALA A 35 -21.93 -17.25 -7.95
CA ALA A 35 -22.71 -18.09 -8.86
C ALA A 35 -23.96 -18.64 -8.15
N PRO A 36 -25.03 -18.97 -8.90
CA PRO A 36 -26.19 -19.63 -8.33
C PRO A 36 -25.82 -20.99 -7.73
N HIS A 37 -26.33 -21.27 -6.54
CA HIS A 37 -26.18 -22.56 -5.88
C HIS A 37 -27.51 -23.30 -5.82
N THR A 38 -27.47 -24.64 -5.94
CA THR A 38 -28.63 -25.53 -5.83
C THR A 38 -28.68 -26.29 -4.51
N ASP A 39 -27.55 -26.29 -3.75
CA ASP A 39 -27.50 -26.93 -2.43
C ASP A 39 -28.20 -26.03 -1.41
N ARG A 40 -29.29 -26.59 -0.84
CA ARG A 40 -30.13 -25.90 0.12
C ARG A 40 -29.37 -25.49 1.41
N ALA A 41 -28.51 -26.37 1.93
CA ALA A 41 -27.77 -26.09 3.17
C ALA A 41 -26.77 -24.97 2.96
N VAL A 42 -26.09 -24.93 1.82
CA VAL A 42 -25.17 -23.84 1.44
C VAL A 42 -25.92 -22.52 1.32
N LEU A 43 -27.09 -22.52 0.66
CA LEU A 43 -27.92 -21.32 0.50
C LEU A 43 -28.45 -20.80 1.85
N GLU A 44 -28.97 -21.66 2.71
CA GLU A 44 -29.49 -21.27 4.02
C GLU A 44 -28.35 -20.70 4.91
N SER A 45 -27.15 -21.29 4.82
CA SER A 45 -25.99 -20.76 5.52
C SER A 45 -25.60 -19.37 5.00
N ALA A 46 -25.48 -19.19 3.68
CA ALA A 46 -25.14 -17.91 3.08
C ALA A 46 -26.18 -16.81 3.38
N LEU A 47 -27.47 -17.16 3.32
CA LEU A 47 -28.56 -16.23 3.69
C LEU A 47 -28.49 -15.82 5.15
N SER A 48 -28.11 -16.75 6.04
CA SER A 48 -27.92 -16.45 7.47
C SER A 48 -26.75 -15.49 7.70
N ASP A 49 -25.65 -15.66 6.95
CA ASP A 49 -24.49 -14.73 6.98
C ASP A 49 -24.90 -13.33 6.52
N VAL A 50 -25.67 -13.24 5.43
CA VAL A 50 -26.20 -11.97 4.91
C VAL A 50 -27.15 -11.31 5.91
N ALA A 51 -28.06 -12.08 6.53
CA ALA A 51 -28.99 -11.57 7.54
C ALA A 51 -28.24 -10.97 8.74
N GLU A 52 -27.20 -11.66 9.21
CA GLU A 52 -26.36 -11.15 10.31
C GLU A 52 -25.58 -9.89 9.90
N ALA A 53 -25.05 -9.84 8.66
CA ALA A 53 -24.38 -8.65 8.13
C ALA A 53 -25.34 -7.45 8.04
N ILE A 54 -26.57 -7.64 7.58
CA ILE A 54 -27.61 -6.59 7.52
C ILE A 54 -27.91 -6.08 8.94
N ALA A 55 -28.07 -6.98 9.91
CA ALA A 55 -28.33 -6.62 11.30
C ALA A 55 -27.16 -5.82 11.91
N TYR A 56 -25.91 -6.23 11.64
CA TYR A 56 -24.71 -5.51 12.06
C TYR A 56 -24.65 -4.11 11.45
N LEU A 57 -24.83 -3.98 10.12
CA LEU A 57 -24.81 -2.69 9.43
C LEU A 57 -25.93 -1.77 9.90
N GLY A 58 -27.12 -2.31 10.14
CA GLY A 58 -28.26 -1.56 10.70
C GLY A 58 -27.93 -1.00 12.08
N ALA A 59 -27.35 -1.83 12.95
CA ALA A 59 -26.95 -1.42 14.30
C ALA A 59 -25.83 -0.38 14.28
N SER A 60 -24.84 -0.52 13.38
CA SER A 60 -23.68 0.38 13.28
C SER A 60 -24.04 1.81 12.80
N ARG A 61 -25.22 1.99 12.22
CA ARG A 61 -25.74 3.31 11.81
C ARG A 61 -26.35 4.12 12.95
N GLN A 62 -26.66 3.47 14.09
CA GLN A 62 -27.27 4.13 15.24
C GLN A 62 -26.18 4.74 16.14
N PRO A 63 -26.24 6.07 16.45
CA PRO A 63 -25.23 6.73 17.28
C PRO A 63 -25.06 6.11 18.68
N GLN A 64 -26.11 5.51 19.21
CA GLN A 64 -26.12 4.85 20.53
C GLN A 64 -25.41 3.49 20.54
N ALA A 65 -25.23 2.84 19.41
CA ALA A 65 -24.56 1.55 19.31
C ALA A 65 -23.04 1.69 19.54
N ALA A 66 -22.45 2.77 19.08
CA ALA A 66 -21.03 3.08 19.30
C ALA A 66 -20.71 3.28 20.80
N ALA A 67 -21.64 3.89 21.55
CA ALA A 67 -21.49 4.12 22.99
C ALA A 67 -21.53 2.83 23.82
N ARG A 68 -22.11 1.75 23.30
CA ARG A 68 -22.24 0.43 23.96
C ARG A 68 -21.23 -0.61 23.48
N GLY A 69 -20.25 -0.23 22.65
CA GLY A 69 -19.18 -1.13 22.20
C GLY A 69 -19.61 -2.27 21.26
N SER A 70 -20.87 -2.28 20.78
CA SER A 70 -21.43 -3.47 20.15
C SER A 70 -21.52 -3.48 18.63
N ALA A 71 -21.31 -2.33 17.95
CA ALA A 71 -21.24 -2.30 16.50
C ALA A 71 -20.49 -1.04 16.02
N ILE A 72 -19.26 -1.22 15.57
CA ILE A 72 -18.42 -0.17 14.99
C ILE A 72 -18.73 -0.09 13.48
N ARG A 73 -18.80 1.11 12.93
CA ARG A 73 -19.06 1.31 11.50
C ARG A 73 -17.85 0.86 10.70
N LEU A 74 -18.00 -0.20 9.94
CA LEU A 74 -16.99 -0.67 8.99
C LEU A 74 -16.99 0.20 7.73
N ARG A 75 -15.82 0.51 7.21
CA ARG A 75 -15.61 1.28 5.98
C ARG A 75 -14.77 0.45 5.02
N PHE A 76 -15.26 0.23 3.81
CA PHE A 76 -14.57 -0.57 2.79
C PHE A 76 -14.18 0.27 1.56
N ASN A 77 -14.50 1.57 1.54
CA ASN A 77 -14.27 2.42 0.37
C ASN A 77 -12.82 2.87 0.19
N SER A 78 -12.00 2.73 1.23
CA SER A 78 -10.58 3.13 1.22
C SER A 78 -9.62 1.95 0.97
N ILE A 79 -10.16 0.76 0.74
CA ILE A 79 -9.34 -0.44 0.50
C ILE A 79 -8.66 -0.33 -0.86
N PRO A 80 -7.30 -0.34 -0.90
CA PRO A 80 -6.56 -0.26 -2.15
C PRO A 80 -6.69 -1.55 -2.97
N ASP A 81 -6.47 -1.45 -4.28
CA ASP A 81 -6.33 -2.62 -5.14
C ASP A 81 -4.90 -3.17 -5.01
N VAL A 82 -4.77 -4.27 -4.31
CA VAL A 82 -3.49 -4.95 -4.09
C VAL A 82 -3.29 -6.19 -4.95
N SER A 83 -4.15 -6.43 -5.94
CA SER A 83 -4.14 -7.65 -6.76
C SER A 83 -2.80 -7.88 -7.46
N THR A 84 -2.20 -6.82 -8.00
CA THR A 84 -0.88 -6.88 -8.63
C THR A 84 0.21 -7.23 -7.61
N ALA A 85 0.20 -6.59 -6.43
CA ALA A 85 1.17 -6.87 -5.38
C ALA A 85 1.06 -8.32 -4.88
N LEU A 86 -0.15 -8.84 -4.70
CA LEU A 86 -0.38 -10.24 -4.33
C LEU A 86 0.10 -11.23 -5.40
N THR A 87 0.00 -10.86 -6.68
CA THR A 87 0.53 -11.69 -7.78
C THR A 87 2.06 -11.72 -7.75
N ILE A 88 2.70 -10.57 -7.53
CA ILE A 88 4.17 -10.46 -7.42
C ILE A 88 4.69 -11.28 -6.23
N LEU A 89 4.03 -11.23 -5.07
CA LEU A 89 4.41 -11.97 -3.86
C LEU A 89 4.41 -13.50 -4.02
N ARG A 90 3.74 -14.04 -5.05
CA ARG A 90 3.77 -15.48 -5.36
C ARG A 90 5.02 -15.91 -6.10
N ILE A 91 5.82 -14.96 -6.58
CA ILE A 91 7.04 -15.22 -7.36
C ILE A 91 8.23 -15.16 -6.40
N GLU A 92 8.92 -16.26 -6.24
CA GLU A 92 10.12 -16.34 -5.40
C GLU A 92 11.20 -15.37 -5.88
N GLY A 93 11.77 -14.59 -4.97
CA GLY A 93 12.79 -13.58 -5.28
C GLY A 93 12.27 -12.27 -5.88
N ALA A 94 10.97 -12.15 -6.13
CA ALA A 94 10.38 -10.89 -6.58
C ALA A 94 10.38 -9.85 -5.45
N MET A 95 10.49 -8.58 -5.82
CA MET A 95 10.47 -7.45 -4.89
C MET A 95 9.25 -6.58 -5.17
N LEU A 96 8.65 -6.08 -4.10
CA LEU A 96 7.59 -5.07 -4.18
C LEU A 96 8.18 -3.67 -4.14
N GLU A 97 7.56 -2.78 -4.90
CA GLU A 97 7.81 -1.35 -4.77
C GLU A 97 7.32 -0.84 -3.40
N PRO A 98 8.01 0.17 -2.80
CA PRO A 98 7.62 0.68 -1.49
C PRO A 98 6.16 1.13 -1.40
N LYS A 99 5.61 1.70 -2.48
CA LYS A 99 4.21 2.08 -2.57
C LYS A 99 3.27 0.88 -2.47
N GLN A 100 3.60 -0.23 -3.12
CA GLN A 100 2.83 -1.47 -3.03
C GLN A 100 2.86 -2.06 -1.62
N ILE A 101 4.00 -1.97 -0.93
CA ILE A 101 4.13 -2.37 0.48
C ILE A 101 3.22 -1.50 1.36
N LEU A 102 3.18 -0.19 1.13
CA LEU A 102 2.32 0.74 1.86
C LEU A 102 0.83 0.42 1.64
N GLU A 103 0.42 0.12 0.41
CA GLU A 103 -0.95 -0.26 0.07
C GLU A 103 -1.35 -1.58 0.75
N LEU A 104 -0.46 -2.58 0.75
CA LEU A 104 -0.66 -3.83 1.49
C LEU A 104 -0.77 -3.58 3.01
N ALA A 105 0.09 -2.74 3.57
CA ALA A 105 0.04 -2.40 4.98
C ALA A 105 -1.30 -1.75 5.36
N ARG A 106 -1.81 -0.84 4.53
CA ARG A 106 -3.14 -0.23 4.73
C ARG A 106 -4.27 -1.27 4.69
N LEU A 107 -4.26 -2.18 3.71
CA LEU A 107 -5.23 -3.27 3.66
C LEU A 107 -5.19 -4.13 4.93
N ILE A 108 -3.98 -4.45 5.41
CA ILE A 108 -3.79 -5.27 6.61
C ILE A 108 -4.25 -4.52 7.87
N GLU A 109 -4.04 -3.21 7.96
CA GLU A 109 -4.56 -2.37 9.05
C GLU A 109 -6.09 -2.37 9.07
N GLU A 110 -6.74 -2.11 7.95
CA GLU A 110 -8.20 -2.13 7.81
C GLU A 110 -8.77 -3.52 8.17
N ALA A 111 -8.14 -4.60 7.69
CA ALA A 111 -8.53 -5.96 8.04
C ALA A 111 -8.40 -6.22 9.56
N GLY A 112 -7.36 -5.68 10.19
CA GLY A 112 -7.14 -5.75 11.63
C GLY A 112 -8.23 -4.99 12.42
N GLU A 113 -8.63 -3.82 11.95
CA GLU A 113 -9.72 -3.03 12.55
C GLU A 113 -11.07 -3.74 12.42
N VAL A 114 -11.38 -4.28 11.23
CA VAL A 114 -12.59 -5.07 11.01
C VAL A 114 -12.62 -6.28 11.94
N ARG A 115 -11.52 -7.02 12.04
CA ARG A 115 -11.39 -8.17 12.94
C ARG A 115 -11.62 -7.77 14.40
N ALA A 116 -11.01 -6.68 14.86
CA ALA A 116 -11.18 -6.19 16.22
C ALA A 116 -12.65 -5.79 16.50
N ALA A 117 -13.27 -5.08 15.57
CA ALA A 117 -14.66 -4.66 15.67
C ALA A 117 -15.63 -5.85 15.75
N LEU A 118 -15.44 -6.86 14.89
CA LEU A 118 -16.30 -8.05 14.87
C LEU A 118 -16.06 -8.95 16.09
N ASN A 119 -14.83 -9.06 16.59
CA ASN A 119 -14.53 -9.79 17.81
C ASN A 119 -15.22 -9.16 19.04
N LEU A 120 -15.26 -7.83 19.13
CA LEU A 120 -15.99 -7.13 20.20
C LEU A 120 -17.51 -7.39 20.14
N ALA A 121 -18.04 -7.65 18.95
CA ALA A 121 -19.45 -7.89 18.71
C ALA A 121 -19.78 -9.39 18.55
N ALA A 122 -18.84 -10.30 18.85
CA ALA A 122 -18.94 -11.74 18.56
C ALA A 122 -20.13 -12.43 19.25
N GLU A 123 -20.50 -12.01 20.46
CA GLU A 123 -21.65 -12.55 21.18
C GLU A 123 -22.95 -12.32 20.41
N LYS A 124 -23.08 -11.16 19.75
CA LYS A 124 -24.29 -10.78 19.01
C LYS A 124 -24.23 -11.18 17.54
N TYR A 125 -23.02 -11.24 16.94
CA TYR A 125 -22.78 -11.52 15.53
C TYR A 125 -21.73 -12.63 15.37
N PRO A 126 -22.05 -13.87 15.83
CA PRO A 126 -21.08 -14.96 15.91
C PRO A 126 -20.60 -15.45 14.53
N ARG A 127 -21.45 -15.39 13.51
CA ARG A 127 -21.09 -15.85 12.17
C ARG A 127 -20.07 -14.93 11.50
N LEU A 128 -20.25 -13.62 11.60
CA LEU A 128 -19.29 -12.63 11.12
C LEU A 128 -17.95 -12.73 11.87
N ALA A 129 -18.00 -12.91 13.19
CA ALA A 129 -16.80 -13.11 14.00
C ALA A 129 -16.06 -14.40 13.62
N ALA A 130 -16.79 -15.50 13.34
CA ALA A 130 -16.21 -16.77 12.92
C ALA A 130 -15.50 -16.66 11.57
N GLN A 131 -16.05 -15.91 10.59
CA GLN A 131 -15.37 -15.66 9.33
C GLN A 131 -14.04 -14.94 9.53
N MET A 132 -13.97 -13.96 10.44
CA MET A 132 -12.73 -13.26 10.75
C MET A 132 -11.74 -14.12 11.54
N ALA A 133 -12.23 -15.03 12.41
CA ALA A 133 -11.38 -15.93 13.18
C ALA A 133 -10.59 -16.91 12.28
N ALA A 134 -11.14 -17.27 11.12
CA ALA A 134 -10.48 -18.12 10.13
C ALA A 134 -9.30 -17.44 9.41
N THR A 135 -9.17 -16.10 9.51
CA THR A 135 -8.06 -15.36 8.90
C THR A 135 -6.83 -15.33 9.82
N ALA A 136 -5.63 -15.26 9.21
CA ALA A 136 -4.39 -15.11 9.99
C ALA A 136 -4.38 -13.77 10.76
N ASP A 137 -3.64 -13.73 11.86
CA ASP A 137 -3.43 -12.49 12.61
C ASP A 137 -2.44 -11.59 11.85
N PRO A 138 -2.86 -10.40 11.39
CA PRO A 138 -2.00 -9.53 10.59
C PRO A 138 -1.03 -8.67 11.42
N ARG A 139 -1.21 -8.58 12.74
CA ARG A 139 -0.44 -7.68 13.62
C ARG A 139 1.08 -7.88 13.58
N PRO A 140 1.64 -9.10 13.47
CA PRO A 140 3.10 -9.28 13.35
C PRO A 140 3.67 -8.58 12.12
N ILE A 141 3.01 -8.74 10.96
CA ILE A 141 3.45 -8.13 9.69
C ILE A 141 3.44 -6.60 9.78
N LEU A 142 2.35 -6.03 10.33
CA LEU A 142 2.23 -4.58 10.52
C LEU A 142 3.32 -4.02 11.44
N ARG A 143 3.63 -4.73 12.53
CA ARG A 143 4.70 -4.32 13.44
C ARG A 143 6.04 -4.25 12.72
N ASP A 144 6.33 -5.21 11.84
CA ASP A 144 7.59 -5.30 11.12
C ASP A 144 7.71 -4.25 10.00
N LEU A 145 6.58 -3.80 9.44
CA LEU A 145 6.50 -2.76 8.40
C LEU A 145 6.41 -1.33 8.97
N ARG A 146 5.99 -1.20 10.23
CA ARG A 146 5.74 0.11 10.85
C ARG A 146 6.98 1.00 10.81
N GLY A 147 6.80 2.19 10.23
CA GLY A 147 7.86 3.20 10.12
C GLY A 147 8.93 2.91 9.07
N LYS A 148 8.88 1.77 8.35
CA LYS A 148 9.85 1.43 7.31
C LYS A 148 9.51 2.02 5.95
N VAL A 149 8.22 2.19 5.67
CA VAL A 149 7.73 2.89 4.48
C VAL A 149 6.95 4.11 4.94
N LEU A 150 7.29 5.28 4.40
CA LEU A 150 6.68 6.56 4.75
C LEU A 150 5.38 6.78 3.96
N ALA A 151 4.57 7.75 4.39
CA ALA A 151 3.27 8.04 3.77
C ALA A 151 3.37 8.51 2.31
N ASP A 152 4.51 9.06 1.90
CA ASP A 152 4.83 9.45 0.52
C ASP A 152 5.28 8.27 -0.36
N GLY A 153 5.37 7.06 0.22
CA GLY A 153 5.82 5.86 -0.46
C GLY A 153 7.35 5.72 -0.53
N SER A 154 8.11 6.57 0.15
CA SER A 154 9.56 6.42 0.26
C SER A 154 9.93 5.43 1.37
N VAL A 155 11.13 4.84 1.29
CA VAL A 155 11.69 3.99 2.34
C VAL A 155 12.38 4.87 3.38
N ALA A 156 12.02 4.71 4.66
CA ALA A 156 12.63 5.45 5.76
C ALA A 156 14.16 5.23 5.83
N ASP A 157 14.89 6.25 6.24
CA ASP A 157 16.36 6.16 6.32
C ASP A 157 16.86 5.09 7.29
N ASP A 158 16.08 4.83 8.32
CA ASP A 158 16.34 3.85 9.37
C ASP A 158 15.60 2.52 9.17
N ALA A 159 14.99 2.30 7.99
CA ALA A 159 14.29 1.05 7.68
C ALA A 159 15.19 -0.19 7.84
N SER A 160 16.51 -0.04 7.61
CA SER A 160 17.51 -1.01 8.00
C SER A 160 18.83 -0.34 8.38
N VAL A 161 19.63 -1.00 9.22
CA VAL A 161 20.96 -0.51 9.61
C VAL A 161 21.88 -0.33 8.38
N ALA A 162 21.79 -1.25 7.42
CA ALA A 162 22.58 -1.19 6.19
C ALA A 162 22.19 0.02 5.33
N LEU A 163 20.91 0.27 5.12
CA LEU A 163 20.41 1.41 4.36
C LEU A 163 20.82 2.73 5.00
N ASN A 164 20.66 2.86 6.32
CA ASN A 164 21.06 4.05 7.05
C ASN A 164 22.56 4.35 6.89
N ARG A 165 23.39 3.30 6.98
CA ARG A 165 24.84 3.45 6.77
C ARG A 165 25.15 3.90 5.34
N LEU A 166 24.57 3.26 4.33
CA LEU A 166 24.80 3.61 2.93
C LEU A 166 24.39 5.06 2.62
N ARG A 167 23.22 5.51 3.10
CA ARG A 167 22.75 6.89 2.89
C ARG A 167 23.70 7.91 3.54
N ARG A 168 24.14 7.66 4.78
CA ARG A 168 25.13 8.50 5.44
C ARG A 168 26.48 8.53 4.71
N ASP A 169 26.90 7.40 4.15
CA ASP A 169 28.14 7.33 3.38
C ASP A 169 28.02 8.13 2.07
N ILE A 170 26.87 8.04 1.37
CA ILE A 170 26.57 8.85 0.19
C ILE A 170 26.60 10.35 0.52
N GLU A 171 25.90 10.78 1.56
CA GLU A 171 25.88 12.17 1.98
C GLU A 171 27.28 12.69 2.35
N ARG A 172 28.08 11.85 3.01
CA ARG A 172 29.47 12.20 3.33
C ARG A 172 30.31 12.39 2.08
N GLN A 173 30.19 11.45 1.12
CA GLN A 173 30.90 11.55 -0.15
C GLN A 173 30.47 12.77 -0.97
N GLN A 174 29.16 13.04 -1.05
CA GLN A 174 28.65 14.24 -1.72
C GLN A 174 29.22 15.52 -1.13
N ARG A 175 29.24 15.64 0.21
CA ARG A 175 29.87 16.79 0.91
C ARG A 175 31.37 16.89 0.62
N GLN A 176 32.09 15.78 0.58
CA GLN A 176 33.51 15.77 0.24
C GLN A 176 33.76 16.25 -1.19
N ILE A 177 32.96 15.77 -2.15
CA ILE A 177 33.04 16.20 -3.55
C ILE A 177 32.74 17.69 -3.66
N GLN A 178 31.67 18.17 -3.04
CA GLN A 178 31.31 19.59 -3.04
C GLN A 178 32.45 20.46 -2.46
N THR A 179 33.00 20.10 -1.31
CA THR A 179 34.12 20.82 -0.69
C THR A 179 35.36 20.81 -1.58
N SER A 180 35.63 19.69 -2.26
CA SER A 180 36.76 19.59 -3.19
C SER A 180 36.58 20.50 -4.41
N LEU A 181 35.35 20.54 -4.96
CA LEU A 181 35.03 21.42 -6.09
C LEU A 181 35.03 22.90 -5.69
N GLU A 182 34.56 23.24 -4.51
CA GLU A 182 34.64 24.62 -4.00
C GLU A 182 36.10 25.08 -3.86
N ARG A 183 36.98 24.20 -3.38
CA ARG A 183 38.44 24.49 -3.33
C ARG A 183 39.01 24.63 -4.73
N PHE A 184 38.60 23.79 -5.66
CA PHE A 184 39.02 23.87 -7.07
C PHE A 184 38.57 25.19 -7.69
N VAL A 185 37.30 25.57 -7.57
CA VAL A 185 36.76 26.84 -8.06
C VAL A 185 37.56 28.03 -7.48
N LYS A 186 37.79 28.01 -6.16
CA LYS A 186 38.57 29.06 -5.50
C LYS A 186 40.02 29.14 -5.99
N ALA A 187 40.66 28.00 -6.27
CA ALA A 187 42.04 27.97 -6.76
C ALA A 187 42.20 28.45 -8.21
N HIS A 188 41.13 28.33 -9.00
CA HIS A 188 41.15 28.70 -10.44
C HIS A 188 40.32 29.97 -10.72
N ARG A 189 40.02 30.76 -9.71
CA ARG A 189 39.19 31.95 -9.80
C ARG A 189 39.83 33.03 -10.69
N ASP A 190 41.15 33.26 -10.52
CA ASP A 190 41.85 34.36 -11.12
C ASP A 190 42.68 33.95 -12.35
N ASP A 191 42.70 32.68 -12.73
CA ASP A 191 43.55 32.17 -13.84
C ASP A 191 42.85 32.05 -15.17
N GLY A 192 41.59 32.50 -15.26
CA GLY A 192 40.80 32.49 -16.50
C GLY A 192 40.38 31.07 -16.99
N THR A 193 40.53 30.07 -16.16
CA THR A 193 40.17 28.68 -16.48
C THR A 193 38.67 28.44 -16.42
N LEU A 194 37.98 29.12 -15.51
CA LEU A 194 36.56 28.96 -15.28
C LEU A 194 35.73 30.00 -16.06
N GLN A 195 34.63 29.55 -16.64
CA GLN A 195 33.68 30.43 -17.33
C GLN A 195 32.78 31.12 -16.27
N GLU A 196 32.44 30.42 -15.22
CA GLU A 196 31.58 30.87 -14.09
C GLU A 196 32.03 30.20 -12.82
N GLU A 197 31.87 30.91 -11.69
CA GLU A 197 32.38 30.49 -10.36
C GLU A 197 31.34 29.65 -9.57
N PHE A 198 30.45 28.92 -10.23
CA PHE A 198 29.47 28.12 -9.52
C PHE A 198 29.53 26.64 -9.91
N ILE A 199 29.10 25.81 -8.96
CA ILE A 199 28.99 24.37 -9.11
C ILE A 199 27.52 24.05 -9.35
N THR A 200 27.21 23.31 -10.42
CA THR A 200 25.85 22.84 -10.71
C THR A 200 25.78 21.32 -10.68
N LEU A 201 24.57 20.80 -10.44
CA LEU A 201 24.28 19.37 -10.55
C LEU A 201 23.58 19.11 -11.88
N ARG A 202 24.18 18.26 -12.74
CA ARG A 202 23.59 17.80 -14.01
C ARG A 202 23.66 16.29 -14.10
N ASN A 203 22.54 15.62 -14.26
CA ASN A 203 22.44 14.16 -14.35
C ASN A 203 23.21 13.47 -13.20
N ASP A 204 22.95 13.89 -11.96
CA ASP A 204 23.57 13.39 -10.74
C ASP A 204 25.12 13.56 -10.67
N ARG A 205 25.68 14.45 -11.51
CA ARG A 205 27.09 14.79 -11.49
C ARG A 205 27.28 16.26 -11.18
N PHE A 206 28.19 16.54 -10.29
CA PHE A 206 28.65 17.90 -10.08
C PHE A 206 29.49 18.37 -11.27
N VAL A 207 29.15 19.50 -11.84
CA VAL A 207 29.85 20.09 -12.97
C VAL A 207 30.24 21.54 -12.69
N VAL A 208 31.41 21.92 -13.19
CA VAL A 208 31.94 23.28 -13.14
C VAL A 208 32.12 23.78 -14.57
N PRO A 209 31.57 24.96 -14.95
CA PRO A 209 31.75 25.53 -16.27
C PRO A 209 33.18 25.93 -16.51
N VAL A 210 33.84 25.38 -17.55
CA VAL A 210 35.22 25.68 -17.92
C VAL A 210 35.22 26.41 -19.25
N VAL A 211 36.12 27.41 -19.44
CA VAL A 211 36.28 28.16 -20.68
C VAL A 211 36.71 27.22 -21.81
N ALA A 212 36.12 27.40 -23.00
CA ALA A 212 36.43 26.60 -24.16
C ALA A 212 37.93 26.62 -24.45
N GLY A 213 38.56 25.45 -24.62
CA GLY A 213 40.00 25.29 -24.83
C GLY A 213 40.85 25.12 -23.56
N GLN A 214 40.31 25.35 -22.38
CA GLN A 214 41.03 25.17 -21.10
C GLN A 214 40.76 23.79 -20.43
N GLN A 215 39.96 22.95 -21.07
CA GLN A 215 39.56 21.63 -20.55
C GLN A 215 40.76 20.73 -20.18
N ARG A 216 41.81 20.73 -21.03
CA ARG A 216 43.01 19.92 -20.78
C ARG A 216 43.80 20.31 -19.52
N LYS A 217 43.69 21.57 -19.07
CA LYS A 217 44.34 22.01 -17.81
C LYS A 217 43.62 21.43 -16.58
N VAL A 218 42.33 21.09 -16.72
CA VAL A 218 41.49 20.57 -15.64
C VAL A 218 41.58 19.05 -15.58
N GLU A 219 41.73 18.37 -16.71
CA GLU A 219 41.80 16.89 -16.79
C GLU A 219 43.08 16.27 -16.26
N THR A 220 44.13 17.04 -16.05
CA THR A 220 45.48 16.55 -15.70
C THR A 220 45.78 16.57 -14.22
N ARG A 221 44.82 16.78 -13.36
CA ARG A 221 44.94 16.76 -11.90
C ARG A 221 43.80 16.00 -11.24
#